data_f8729afe600f49542f8d8fd354658142
#
_entry.id   f8729afe600f49542f8d8fd354658142
#
_cell.length_a   1.000
_cell.length_b   1.000
_cell.length_c   1.000
_cell.angle_alpha   90.00
_cell.angle_beta   90.00
_cell.angle_gamma   90.00
#
_symmetry.space_group_name_H-M   'P 1'
#
loop_
_entity.id
_entity.type
_entity.pdbx_description
1 polymer ?
#
loop_
_entity_poly.entity_id
_entity_poly.type
_entity_poly.pdbx_seq_one_letter_code
_entity_poly.pdbx_strand_id
1 'polypeptide(L)'
;MAKNAEILFPDYTLKVSPRARNVWIRVSVEKGIEVVVPRWYNRRGIPELLRKESDWIKQTSKRLKEEENLIRETPVQLPSRIHLRALGEIWQVKYHKTSYPMIRIAHNYNSTLTVSGNIGNQANCREALREWLRRKAEVQMIPWLRRLSVKLRLPFNTASVKGQNTIWASCSRRKNISVNYKLLMIPRELVRYVLIHELCHTVHLNHSNAFWALVERKEPDYLKFDRDLREAWKSLPSWVHK
;
A
#
# COMPACT_ATOMS: atom_id res chain seq x y z
N MET A 1 -21.52 -21.00 -43.12
CA MET A 1 -20.50 -21.55 -42.19
C MET A 1 -19.88 -20.39 -41.43
N ALA A 2 -20.40 -20.06 -40.26
CA ALA A 2 -19.88 -18.99 -39.42
C ALA A 2 -18.69 -19.53 -38.62
N LYS A 3 -17.49 -18.99 -38.83
CA LYS A 3 -16.31 -19.30 -38.04
C LYS A 3 -16.55 -18.77 -36.62
N ASN A 4 -16.67 -19.70 -35.66
CA ASN A 4 -16.56 -19.37 -34.24
C ASN A 4 -15.23 -18.68 -33.99
N ALA A 5 -15.25 -17.40 -33.74
CA ALA A 5 -14.11 -16.69 -33.15
C ALA A 5 -13.95 -17.23 -31.72
N GLU A 6 -13.01 -18.13 -31.52
CA GLU A 6 -12.53 -18.49 -30.17
C GLU A 6 -12.05 -17.20 -29.52
N ILE A 7 -12.82 -16.69 -28.58
CA ILE A 7 -12.41 -15.60 -27.71
C ILE A 7 -11.33 -16.19 -26.82
N LEU A 8 -10.06 -15.96 -27.17
CA LEU A 8 -8.89 -16.32 -26.36
C LEU A 8 -9.03 -15.58 -25.03
N PHE A 9 -9.46 -16.30 -23.99
CA PHE A 9 -9.44 -15.74 -22.64
C PHE A 9 -7.99 -15.50 -22.23
N PRO A 10 -7.69 -14.37 -21.57
CA PRO A 10 -6.35 -14.17 -21.05
C PRO A 10 -6.04 -15.30 -20.05
N ASP A 11 -4.82 -15.82 -20.12
CA ASP A 11 -4.36 -16.84 -19.17
C ASP A 11 -4.56 -16.38 -17.73
N TYR A 12 -5.15 -17.23 -16.92
CA TYR A 12 -5.38 -16.96 -15.52
C TYR A 12 -4.93 -18.11 -14.63
N THR A 13 -4.48 -17.77 -13.43
CA THR A 13 -4.14 -18.75 -12.40
C THR A 13 -5.34 -18.94 -11.48
N LEU A 14 -5.80 -20.19 -11.31
CA LEU A 14 -6.88 -20.51 -10.39
C LEU A 14 -6.32 -20.90 -9.02
N LYS A 15 -6.79 -20.21 -7.98
CA LYS A 15 -6.46 -20.51 -6.60
C LYS A 15 -7.71 -20.86 -5.79
N VAL A 16 -7.80 -22.08 -5.28
CA VAL A 16 -8.85 -22.48 -4.35
C VAL A 16 -8.43 -22.14 -2.93
N SER A 17 -9.23 -21.32 -2.25
CA SER A 17 -8.94 -20.92 -0.88
C SER A 17 -10.03 -21.39 0.08
N PRO A 18 -9.72 -22.22 1.09
CA PRO A 18 -10.69 -22.66 2.09
C PRO A 18 -11.18 -21.52 2.98
N ARG A 19 -10.49 -20.38 2.98
CA ARG A 19 -10.85 -19.19 3.74
C ARG A 19 -11.64 -18.15 2.93
N ALA A 20 -11.69 -18.31 1.60
CA ALA A 20 -12.46 -17.42 0.75
C ALA A 20 -13.96 -17.71 0.93
N ARG A 21 -14.75 -16.65 1.06
CA ARG A 21 -16.22 -16.70 1.08
C ARG A 21 -16.84 -16.21 -0.22
N ASN A 22 -16.08 -15.40 -0.98
CA ASN A 22 -16.47 -14.85 -2.27
C ASN A 22 -15.39 -15.15 -3.30
N VAL A 23 -15.73 -15.02 -4.57
CA VAL A 23 -14.77 -15.07 -5.67
C VAL A 23 -14.07 -13.72 -5.77
N TRP A 24 -12.75 -13.75 -5.99
CA TRP A 24 -11.91 -12.57 -6.17
C TRP A 24 -11.12 -12.70 -7.46
N ILE A 25 -11.11 -11.66 -8.26
CA ILE A 25 -10.19 -11.51 -9.38
C ILE A 25 -9.08 -10.55 -8.94
N ARG A 26 -7.84 -10.98 -9.08
CA ARG A 26 -6.65 -10.18 -8.83
C ARG A 26 -5.88 -10.02 -10.11
N VAL A 27 -5.47 -8.82 -10.42
CA VAL A 27 -4.59 -8.52 -11.55
C VAL A 27 -3.29 -7.99 -10.99
N SER A 28 -2.16 -8.56 -11.41
CA SER A 28 -0.81 -8.09 -11.04
C SER A 28 0.12 -8.24 -12.24
N VAL A 29 1.18 -7.44 -12.29
CA VAL A 29 2.16 -7.51 -13.38
C VAL A 29 2.95 -8.82 -13.33
N GLU A 30 3.36 -9.25 -12.12
CA GLU A 30 4.19 -10.44 -11.94
C GLU A 30 3.44 -11.76 -12.20
N LYS A 31 2.16 -11.86 -11.80
CA LYS A 31 1.38 -13.11 -11.80
C LYS A 31 0.23 -13.11 -12.79
N GLY A 32 0.05 -12.01 -13.52
CA GLY A 32 -1.08 -11.85 -14.43
C GLY A 32 -2.42 -11.83 -13.68
N ILE A 33 -3.39 -12.56 -14.18
CA ILE A 33 -4.74 -12.68 -13.62
C ILE A 33 -4.80 -13.89 -12.69
N GLU A 34 -5.14 -13.67 -11.42
CA GLU A 34 -5.38 -14.73 -10.45
C GLU A 34 -6.85 -14.71 -10.03
N VAL A 35 -7.55 -15.83 -10.20
CA VAL A 35 -8.93 -16.01 -9.74
C VAL A 35 -8.92 -16.85 -8.47
N VAL A 36 -9.33 -16.24 -7.34
CA VAL A 36 -9.40 -16.92 -6.05
C VAL A 36 -10.84 -17.30 -5.77
N VAL A 37 -11.10 -18.59 -5.61
CA VAL A 37 -12.45 -19.13 -5.40
C VAL A 37 -12.58 -19.88 -4.07
N PRO A 38 -13.77 -19.87 -3.43
CA PRO A 38 -14.09 -20.78 -2.34
C PRO A 38 -14.10 -22.25 -2.79
N ARG A 39 -13.98 -23.21 -1.87
CA ARG A 39 -14.04 -24.66 -2.18
C ARG A 39 -15.37 -25.09 -2.82
N TRP A 40 -16.47 -24.44 -2.46
CA TRP A 40 -17.81 -24.76 -2.94
C TRP A 40 -18.15 -24.13 -4.29
N TYR A 41 -17.31 -23.23 -4.82
CA TYR A 41 -17.60 -22.49 -6.05
C TYR A 41 -17.52 -23.39 -7.29
N ASN A 42 -18.54 -23.31 -8.14
CA ASN A 42 -18.57 -24.03 -9.41
C ASN A 42 -17.62 -23.38 -10.43
N ARG A 43 -16.50 -24.05 -10.70
CA ARG A 43 -15.44 -23.56 -11.59
C ARG A 43 -15.89 -23.34 -13.03
N ARG A 44 -16.98 -23.99 -13.48
CA ARG A 44 -17.54 -23.78 -14.83
C ARG A 44 -18.06 -22.35 -15.05
N GLY A 45 -18.35 -21.61 -13.99
CA GLY A 45 -18.75 -20.21 -14.06
C GLY A 45 -17.60 -19.20 -14.21
N ILE A 46 -16.33 -19.64 -14.09
CA ILE A 46 -15.18 -18.73 -14.17
C ILE A 46 -15.06 -18.02 -15.52
N PRO A 47 -15.20 -18.69 -16.68
CA PRO A 47 -15.12 -18.02 -17.98
C PRO A 47 -16.17 -16.92 -18.15
N GLU A 48 -17.38 -17.12 -17.67
CA GLU A 48 -18.44 -16.12 -17.72
C GLU A 48 -18.15 -14.92 -16.80
N LEU A 49 -17.65 -15.17 -15.60
CA LEU A 49 -17.20 -14.15 -14.68
C LEU A 49 -16.07 -13.29 -15.29
N LEU A 50 -15.07 -13.92 -15.90
CA LEU A 50 -13.97 -13.20 -16.56
C LEU A 50 -14.45 -12.41 -17.78
N ARG A 51 -15.45 -12.91 -18.49
CA ARG A 51 -16.08 -12.15 -19.61
C ARG A 51 -16.80 -10.92 -19.10
N LYS A 52 -17.57 -11.05 -18.02
CA LYS A 52 -18.28 -9.94 -17.40
C LYS A 52 -17.32 -8.85 -16.91
N GLU A 53 -16.17 -9.22 -16.36
CA GLU A 53 -15.17 -8.31 -15.82
C GLU A 53 -14.05 -7.98 -16.83
N SER A 54 -14.21 -8.34 -18.12
CA SER A 54 -13.15 -8.24 -19.14
C SER A 54 -12.64 -6.82 -19.32
N ASP A 55 -13.52 -5.81 -19.31
CA ASP A 55 -13.13 -4.42 -19.52
C ASP A 55 -12.35 -3.88 -18.31
N TRP A 56 -12.79 -4.20 -17.09
CA TRP A 56 -12.07 -3.86 -15.88
C TRP A 56 -10.69 -4.55 -15.84
N ILE A 57 -10.61 -5.83 -16.23
CA ILE A 57 -9.36 -6.58 -16.30
C ILE A 57 -8.41 -5.94 -17.31
N LYS A 58 -8.89 -5.60 -18.53
CA LYS A 58 -8.08 -4.95 -19.57
C LYS A 58 -7.57 -3.58 -19.12
N GLN A 59 -8.45 -2.73 -18.60
CA GLN A 59 -8.08 -1.41 -18.12
C GLN A 59 -7.07 -1.49 -16.96
N THR A 60 -7.31 -2.39 -16.01
CA THR A 60 -6.41 -2.59 -14.87
C THR A 60 -5.05 -3.14 -15.32
N SER A 61 -5.03 -4.13 -16.22
CA SER A 61 -3.79 -4.69 -16.78
C SER A 61 -3.00 -3.65 -17.57
N LYS A 62 -3.68 -2.82 -18.38
CA LYS A 62 -3.05 -1.74 -19.14
C LYS A 62 -2.44 -0.72 -18.20
N ARG A 63 -3.19 -0.24 -17.21
CA ARG A 63 -2.70 0.73 -16.22
C ARG A 63 -1.49 0.20 -15.46
N LEU A 64 -1.53 -1.04 -14.98
CA LEU A 64 -0.42 -1.64 -14.24
C LEU A 64 0.84 -1.79 -15.11
N LYS A 65 0.69 -2.14 -16.40
CA LYS A 65 1.82 -2.20 -17.33
C LYS A 65 2.39 -0.81 -17.64
N GLU A 66 1.53 0.19 -17.81
CA GLU A 66 1.97 1.58 -18.02
C GLU A 66 2.71 2.11 -16.80
N GLU A 67 2.18 1.86 -15.58
CA GLU A 67 2.85 2.20 -14.32
C GLU A 67 4.21 1.48 -14.18
N GLU A 68 4.30 0.19 -14.55
CA GLU A 68 5.55 -0.55 -14.52
C GLU A 68 6.56 -0.03 -15.54
N ASN A 69 6.14 0.26 -16.77
CA ASN A 69 7.00 0.81 -17.80
C ASN A 69 7.52 2.20 -17.40
N LEU A 70 6.68 3.06 -16.84
CA LEU A 70 7.12 4.35 -16.30
C LEU A 70 8.18 4.19 -15.20
N ILE A 71 8.01 3.18 -14.34
CA ILE A 71 8.97 2.87 -13.27
C ILE A 71 10.28 2.29 -13.85
N ARG A 72 10.21 1.50 -14.94
CA ARG A 72 11.39 0.91 -15.59
C ARG A 72 12.17 1.91 -16.43
N GLU A 73 11.48 2.81 -17.15
CA GLU A 73 12.08 3.78 -18.05
C GLU A 73 12.70 4.97 -17.32
N THR A 74 12.21 5.30 -16.12
CA THR A 74 12.81 6.33 -15.30
C THR A 74 13.89 5.70 -14.41
N PRO A 75 15.19 6.03 -14.59
CA PRO A 75 16.21 5.60 -13.65
C PRO A 75 15.77 6.05 -12.25
N VAL A 76 15.45 5.09 -11.40
CA VAL A 76 15.00 5.42 -10.03
C VAL A 76 16.18 6.02 -9.29
N GLN A 77 16.32 7.33 -9.39
CA GLN A 77 17.40 8.06 -8.73
C GLN A 77 17.27 7.93 -7.22
N LEU A 78 18.40 7.72 -6.59
CA LEU A 78 18.48 7.77 -5.14
C LEU A 78 18.14 9.19 -4.65
N PRO A 79 17.28 9.35 -3.65
CA PRO A 79 16.83 10.66 -3.22
C PRO A 79 17.95 11.42 -2.51
N SER A 80 18.17 12.69 -2.87
CA SER A 80 19.00 13.62 -2.09
C SER A 80 18.26 14.21 -0.90
N ARG A 81 16.90 14.16 -0.93
CA ARG A 81 16.01 14.66 0.15
C ARG A 81 14.82 13.73 0.30
N ILE A 82 14.38 13.54 1.54
CA ILE A 82 13.18 12.78 1.88
C ILE A 82 12.25 13.70 2.69
N HIS A 83 11.04 13.92 2.17
CA HIS A 83 10.01 14.74 2.81
C HIS A 83 9.06 13.84 3.59
N LEU A 84 9.10 13.89 4.91
CA LEU A 84 8.16 13.22 5.80
C LEU A 84 7.02 14.20 6.16
N ARG A 85 6.11 14.41 5.19
CA ARG A 85 5.04 15.42 5.30
C ARG A 85 4.14 15.23 6.52
N ALA A 86 3.90 13.97 6.92
CA ALA A 86 3.14 13.65 8.11
C ALA A 86 3.75 14.19 9.41
N LEU A 87 5.08 14.40 9.42
CA LEU A 87 5.85 14.86 10.57
C LEU A 87 6.32 16.30 10.43
N GLY A 88 6.21 16.91 9.24
CA GLY A 88 6.79 18.20 8.93
C GLY A 88 8.32 18.17 8.84
N GLU A 89 8.92 17.01 8.59
CA GLU A 89 10.36 16.81 8.57
C GLU A 89 10.89 16.73 7.14
N ILE A 90 12.08 17.31 6.90
CA ILE A 90 12.85 17.16 5.67
C ILE A 90 14.21 16.59 6.02
N TRP A 91 14.53 15.44 5.45
CA TRP A 91 15.79 14.74 5.67
C TRP A 91 16.69 14.89 4.46
N GLN A 92 17.94 15.39 4.66
CA GLN A 92 18.97 15.36 3.62
C GLN A 92 19.63 13.98 3.59
N VAL A 93 19.88 13.44 2.38
CA VAL A 93 20.52 12.12 2.21
C VAL A 93 21.89 12.31 1.57
N LYS A 94 22.92 11.88 2.26
CA LYS A 94 24.31 11.88 1.78
C LYS A 94 24.78 10.45 1.55
N TYR A 95 25.46 10.23 0.44
CA TYR A 95 25.96 8.90 0.05
C TYR A 95 27.48 8.88 0.10
N HIS A 96 28.03 7.90 0.81
CA HIS A 96 29.49 7.72 0.97
C HIS A 96 29.88 6.30 0.53
N LYS A 97 30.66 6.21 -0.55
CA LYS A 97 31.23 4.93 -0.98
C LYS A 97 32.31 4.49 -0.01
N THR A 98 32.22 3.26 0.45
CA THR A 98 33.26 2.61 1.28
C THR A 98 33.54 1.22 0.75
N SER A 99 34.60 0.58 1.23
CA SER A 99 34.93 -0.80 0.91
C SER A 99 33.98 -1.82 1.55
N TYR A 100 33.09 -1.37 2.44
CA TYR A 100 32.14 -2.24 3.12
C TYR A 100 31.03 -2.72 2.17
N PRO A 101 30.79 -4.03 2.05
CA PRO A 101 29.85 -4.56 1.03
C PRO A 101 28.39 -4.24 1.34
N MET A 102 28.03 -4.11 2.62
CA MET A 102 26.64 -3.86 3.04
C MET A 102 26.36 -2.36 3.15
N ILE A 103 25.10 -1.97 2.87
CA ILE A 103 24.64 -0.60 3.10
C ILE A 103 24.33 -0.40 4.58
N ARG A 104 24.85 0.69 5.14
CA ARG A 104 24.54 1.18 6.48
C ARG A 104 23.90 2.55 6.40
N ILE A 105 22.92 2.80 7.27
CA ILE A 105 22.30 4.11 7.44
C ILE A 105 22.57 4.62 8.85
N ALA A 106 23.18 5.78 8.95
CA ALA A 106 23.28 6.57 10.15
C ALA A 106 22.47 7.86 9.99
N HIS A 107 21.99 8.42 11.10
CA HIS A 107 21.29 9.70 11.09
C HIS A 107 21.75 10.55 12.29
N ASN A 108 21.69 11.85 12.10
CA ASN A 108 22.03 12.82 13.14
C ASN A 108 20.83 13.72 13.48
N TYR A 109 21.02 14.55 14.51
CA TYR A 109 20.00 15.49 15.00
C TYR A 109 19.62 16.57 13.98
N ASN A 110 20.48 16.86 12.99
CA ASN A 110 20.24 17.85 11.95
C ASN A 110 19.48 17.29 10.74
N SER A 111 18.68 16.23 10.94
CA SER A 111 17.88 15.58 9.88
C SER A 111 18.72 15.21 8.65
N THR A 112 19.93 14.71 8.87
CA THR A 112 20.80 14.19 7.81
C THR A 112 20.90 12.66 7.94
N LEU A 113 20.63 11.95 6.83
CA LEU A 113 20.87 10.53 6.65
C LEU A 113 22.20 10.35 5.93
N THR A 114 23.07 9.55 6.48
CA THR A 114 24.30 9.11 5.83
C THR A 114 24.14 7.65 5.41
N VAL A 115 24.12 7.41 4.10
CA VAL A 115 24.05 6.08 3.49
C VAL A 115 25.48 5.71 3.08
N SER A 116 26.08 4.70 3.70
CA SER A 116 27.47 4.30 3.46
C SER A 116 27.58 2.83 3.09
N GLY A 117 28.62 2.46 2.33
CA GLY A 117 28.88 1.11 1.85
C GLY A 117 29.05 1.02 0.33
N ASN A 118 28.64 -0.11 -0.27
CA ASN A 118 28.60 -0.28 -1.72
C ASN A 118 27.42 0.47 -2.35
N ILE A 119 27.50 1.79 -2.38
CA ILE A 119 26.43 2.65 -2.92
C ILE A 119 26.25 2.52 -4.45
N GLY A 120 27.13 1.85 -5.15
CA GLY A 120 26.96 1.50 -6.57
C GLY A 120 25.76 0.57 -6.80
N ASN A 121 25.40 -0.25 -5.81
CA ASN A 121 24.19 -1.03 -5.85
C ASN A 121 22.99 -0.19 -5.36
N GLN A 122 22.35 0.52 -6.28
CA GLN A 122 21.22 1.39 -5.99
C GLN A 122 20.00 0.63 -5.41
N ALA A 123 19.79 -0.64 -5.77
CA ALA A 123 18.71 -1.45 -5.23
C ALA A 123 18.87 -1.66 -3.71
N ASN A 124 20.09 -1.97 -3.27
CA ASN A 124 20.40 -2.11 -1.85
C ASN A 124 20.28 -0.78 -1.10
N CYS A 125 20.66 0.33 -1.72
CA CYS A 125 20.46 1.66 -1.12
C CYS A 125 18.98 1.96 -0.92
N ARG A 126 18.14 1.69 -1.93
CA ARG A 126 16.68 1.88 -1.81
C ARG A 126 16.06 1.00 -0.73
N GLU A 127 16.49 -0.27 -0.64
CA GLU A 127 15.98 -1.17 0.39
C GLU A 127 16.36 -0.68 1.79
N ALA A 128 17.59 -0.24 1.99
CA ALA A 128 18.04 0.33 3.25
C ALA A 128 17.24 1.61 3.63
N LEU A 129 16.96 2.49 2.66
CA LEU A 129 16.12 3.68 2.89
C LEU A 129 14.67 3.32 3.23
N ARG A 130 14.09 2.28 2.57
CA ARG A 130 12.73 1.79 2.91
C ARG A 130 12.69 1.19 4.31
N GLU A 131 13.73 0.47 4.70
CA GLU A 131 13.81 -0.11 6.05
C GLU A 131 13.96 1.00 7.11
N TRP A 132 14.76 2.04 6.84
CA TRP A 132 14.83 3.21 7.71
C TRP A 132 13.46 3.90 7.83
N LEU A 133 12.75 4.10 6.71
CA LEU A 133 11.43 4.70 6.69
C LEU A 133 10.41 3.86 7.47
N ARG A 134 10.49 2.52 7.36
CA ARG A 134 9.65 1.59 8.11
C ARG A 134 9.86 1.73 9.62
N ARG A 135 11.12 1.75 10.08
CA ARG A 135 11.44 1.95 11.51
C ARG A 135 11.00 3.31 12.03
N LYS A 136 11.19 4.36 11.21
CA LYS A 136 10.70 5.70 11.55
C LYS A 136 9.17 5.70 11.70
N ALA A 137 8.47 5.01 10.80
CA ALA A 137 7.02 4.86 10.86
C ALA A 137 6.55 4.09 12.10
N GLU A 138 7.25 3.03 12.51
CA GLU A 138 6.94 2.30 13.73
C GLU A 138 6.98 3.18 14.98
N VAL A 139 8.06 3.96 15.10
CA VAL A 139 8.26 4.86 16.24
C VAL A 139 7.23 6.00 16.28
N GLN A 140 6.77 6.48 15.11
CA GLN A 140 5.89 7.66 15.04
C GLN A 140 4.41 7.29 14.95
N MET A 141 4.05 6.34 14.10
CA MET A 141 2.66 6.06 13.78
C MET A 141 1.98 5.16 14.81
N ILE A 142 2.69 4.16 15.38
CA ILE A 142 2.06 3.27 16.36
C ILE A 142 1.65 4.03 17.64
N PRO A 143 2.49 4.90 18.23
CA PRO A 143 2.05 5.74 19.35
C PRO A 143 0.94 6.72 18.96
N TRP A 144 0.96 7.25 17.72
CA TRP A 144 -0.11 8.13 17.25
C TRP A 144 -1.44 7.38 17.14
N LEU A 145 -1.45 6.18 16.54
CA LEU A 145 -2.63 5.32 16.46
C LEU A 145 -3.17 5.00 17.88
N ARG A 146 -2.29 4.69 18.84
CA ARG A 146 -2.70 4.43 20.23
C ARG A 146 -3.36 5.65 20.86
N ARG A 147 -2.80 6.84 20.70
CA ARG A 147 -3.42 8.08 21.21
C ARG A 147 -4.81 8.33 20.60
N LEU A 148 -4.96 8.12 19.29
CA LEU A 148 -6.26 8.23 18.63
C LEU A 148 -7.25 7.19 19.13
N SER A 149 -6.84 5.94 19.30
CA SER A 149 -7.65 4.86 19.83
C SER A 149 -8.25 5.21 21.20
N VAL A 150 -7.42 5.69 22.12
CA VAL A 150 -7.86 6.14 23.45
C VAL A 150 -8.82 7.33 23.34
N LYS A 151 -8.43 8.38 22.60
CA LYS A 151 -9.24 9.60 22.43
C LYS A 151 -10.62 9.32 21.84
N LEU A 152 -10.69 8.39 20.87
CA LEU A 152 -11.93 8.08 20.15
C LEU A 152 -12.73 6.94 20.79
N ARG A 153 -12.18 6.27 21.80
CA ARG A 153 -12.74 5.08 22.45
C ARG A 153 -12.99 3.93 21.47
N LEU A 154 -12.00 3.71 20.57
CA LEU A 154 -12.01 2.65 19.55
C LEU A 154 -10.80 1.73 19.78
N PRO A 155 -10.89 0.74 20.68
CA PRO A 155 -9.76 -0.12 21.05
C PRO A 155 -9.38 -1.05 19.90
N PHE A 156 -8.08 -1.28 19.72
CA PHE A 156 -7.53 -2.28 18.83
C PHE A 156 -6.60 -3.24 19.59
N ASN A 157 -6.27 -4.37 18.98
CA ASN A 157 -5.44 -5.41 19.63
C ASN A 157 -3.94 -5.15 19.42
N THR A 158 -3.46 -5.28 18.18
CA THR A 158 -2.06 -5.06 17.84
C THR A 158 -1.92 -4.12 16.66
N ALA A 159 -0.75 -3.47 16.55
CA ALA A 159 -0.41 -2.65 15.40
C ALA A 159 0.96 -3.05 14.84
N SER A 160 1.09 -2.98 13.52
CA SER A 160 2.35 -3.22 12.81
C SER A 160 2.52 -2.27 11.62
N VAL A 161 3.77 -2.04 11.22
CA VAL A 161 4.08 -1.27 10.01
C VAL A 161 4.47 -2.22 8.88
N LYS A 162 3.92 -2.00 7.69
CA LYS A 162 4.16 -2.77 6.48
C LYS A 162 4.48 -1.87 5.29
N GLY A 163 4.86 -2.46 4.16
CA GLY A 163 5.16 -1.75 2.91
C GLY A 163 4.35 -2.32 1.74
N GLN A 164 3.01 -2.32 1.84
CA GLN A 164 2.15 -2.78 0.75
C GLN A 164 2.18 -1.78 -0.43
N ASN A 165 1.87 -2.29 -1.63
CA ASN A 165 1.86 -1.45 -2.84
C ASN A 165 0.49 -0.86 -3.16
N THR A 166 -0.60 -1.39 -2.60
CA THR A 166 -1.97 -1.05 -3.03
C THR A 166 -2.87 -0.51 -1.93
N ILE A 167 -2.46 -0.59 -0.66
CA ILE A 167 -3.29 -0.15 0.47
C ILE A 167 -2.49 0.68 1.46
N TRP A 168 -3.13 1.69 2.02
CA TRP A 168 -2.54 2.57 3.03
C TRP A 168 -2.52 1.92 4.42
N ALA A 169 -3.56 1.17 4.75
CA ALA A 169 -3.65 0.46 6.01
C ALA A 169 -4.69 -0.68 5.90
N SER A 170 -4.83 -1.48 6.93
CA SER A 170 -5.87 -2.50 7.03
C SER A 170 -6.14 -2.89 8.48
N CYS A 171 -7.39 -3.19 8.80
CA CYS A 171 -7.81 -3.75 10.06
C CYS A 171 -8.36 -5.19 9.87
N SER A 172 -7.89 -6.13 10.68
CA SER A 172 -8.38 -7.51 10.64
C SER A 172 -9.59 -7.72 11.56
N ARG A 173 -10.31 -8.84 11.39
CA ARG A 173 -11.40 -9.25 12.32
C ARG A 173 -10.94 -9.37 13.76
N ARG A 174 -9.65 -9.63 14.02
CA ARG A 174 -9.06 -9.68 15.35
C ARG A 174 -8.65 -8.29 15.85
N LYS A 175 -9.08 -7.22 15.18
CA LYS A 175 -8.73 -5.83 15.48
C LYS A 175 -7.22 -5.56 15.46
N ASN A 176 -6.48 -6.30 14.64
CA ASN A 176 -5.07 -6.02 14.39
C ASN A 176 -4.97 -5.04 13.23
N ILE A 177 -4.27 -3.93 13.41
CA ILE A 177 -4.12 -2.86 12.43
C ILE A 177 -2.72 -2.93 11.83
N SER A 178 -2.65 -2.90 10.49
CA SER A 178 -1.41 -2.74 9.75
C SER A 178 -1.40 -1.39 9.05
N VAL A 179 -0.39 -0.56 9.26
CA VAL A 179 -0.22 0.75 8.60
C VAL A 179 0.95 0.72 7.63
N ASN A 180 0.84 1.44 6.52
CA ASN A 180 1.90 1.50 5.52
C ASN A 180 2.90 2.61 5.89
N TYR A 181 4.21 2.30 5.86
CA TYR A 181 5.24 3.30 6.16
C TYR A 181 5.22 4.49 5.19
N LYS A 182 4.69 4.31 3.97
CA LYS A 182 4.55 5.36 2.96
C LYS A 182 3.63 6.50 3.43
N LEU A 183 2.78 6.26 4.41
CA LEU A 183 1.96 7.28 5.07
C LEU A 183 2.80 8.44 5.66
N LEU A 184 4.06 8.21 6.02
CA LEU A 184 4.93 9.32 6.46
C LEU A 184 5.15 10.40 5.41
N MET A 185 4.99 10.06 4.12
CA MET A 185 5.27 10.96 2.99
C MET A 185 4.06 11.78 2.53
N ILE A 186 2.86 11.50 3.03
CA ILE A 186 1.65 12.25 2.71
C ILE A 186 1.27 13.23 3.82
N PRO A 187 0.35 14.19 3.56
CA PRO A 187 -0.09 15.17 4.55
C PRO A 187 -0.59 14.54 5.85
N ARG A 188 -0.33 15.22 6.96
CA ARG A 188 -0.65 14.75 8.31
C ARG A 188 -2.14 14.46 8.52
N GLU A 189 -2.99 15.31 7.95
CA GLU A 189 -4.45 15.17 8.00
C GLU A 189 -4.93 13.90 7.31
N LEU A 190 -4.34 13.54 6.17
CA LEU A 190 -4.67 12.29 5.47
C LEU A 190 -4.23 11.06 6.28
N VAL A 191 -3.05 11.12 6.91
CA VAL A 191 -2.62 10.05 7.82
C VAL A 191 -3.59 9.90 8.97
N ARG A 192 -3.99 11.01 9.61
CA ARG A 192 -4.97 11.00 10.68
C ARG A 192 -6.29 10.34 10.24
N TYR A 193 -6.79 10.70 9.06
CA TYR A 193 -7.98 10.10 8.48
C TYR A 193 -7.83 8.58 8.29
N VAL A 194 -6.72 8.11 7.70
CA VAL A 194 -6.47 6.67 7.53
C VAL A 194 -6.47 5.94 8.87
N LEU A 195 -5.81 6.50 9.88
CA LEU A 195 -5.77 5.86 11.21
C LEU A 195 -7.17 5.80 11.86
N ILE A 196 -7.99 6.84 11.69
CA ILE A 196 -9.38 6.86 12.19
C ILE A 196 -10.23 5.83 11.43
N HIS A 197 -10.10 5.75 10.11
CA HIS A 197 -10.79 4.78 9.27
C HIS A 197 -10.52 3.35 9.74
N GLU A 198 -9.26 2.99 9.98
CA GLU A 198 -8.89 1.66 10.48
C GLU A 198 -9.40 1.40 11.92
N LEU A 199 -9.43 2.43 12.75
CA LEU A 199 -10.03 2.32 14.08
C LEU A 199 -11.55 2.08 14.00
N CYS A 200 -12.25 2.70 13.04
CA CYS A 200 -13.68 2.44 12.84
C CYS A 200 -13.95 0.99 12.40
N HIS A 201 -13.01 0.35 11.70
CA HIS A 201 -13.09 -1.09 11.39
C HIS A 201 -12.99 -2.01 12.61
N THR A 202 -12.57 -1.52 13.76
CA THR A 202 -12.65 -2.31 15.01
C THR A 202 -14.10 -2.50 15.50
N VAL A 203 -15.05 -1.71 14.98
CA VAL A 203 -16.49 -1.78 15.29
C VAL A 203 -17.25 -2.38 14.10
N HIS A 204 -17.03 -1.87 12.88
CA HIS A 204 -17.71 -2.31 11.67
C HIS A 204 -16.68 -2.82 10.65
N LEU A 205 -16.70 -4.12 10.38
CA LEU A 205 -15.71 -4.78 9.50
C LEU A 205 -15.89 -4.51 8.00
N ASN A 206 -17.03 -3.97 7.61
CA ASN A 206 -17.38 -3.63 6.23
C ASN A 206 -17.75 -2.15 6.13
N HIS A 207 -17.71 -1.62 4.92
CA HIS A 207 -18.05 -0.23 4.63
C HIS A 207 -19.58 -0.02 4.49
N SER A 208 -20.36 -0.51 5.48
CA SER A 208 -21.81 -0.31 5.55
C SER A 208 -22.15 1.15 5.89
N ASN A 209 -23.44 1.52 5.79
CA ASN A 209 -23.91 2.86 6.22
C ASN A 209 -23.56 3.15 7.69
N ALA A 210 -23.63 2.15 8.56
CA ALA A 210 -23.24 2.28 9.98
C ALA A 210 -21.73 2.56 10.14
N PHE A 211 -20.88 1.97 9.30
CA PHE A 211 -19.45 2.29 9.25
C PHE A 211 -19.21 3.75 8.87
N TRP A 212 -19.80 4.19 7.76
CA TRP A 212 -19.61 5.57 7.31
C TRP A 212 -20.17 6.61 8.26
N ALA A 213 -21.31 6.34 8.90
CA ALA A 213 -21.85 7.18 9.97
C ALA A 213 -20.92 7.25 11.20
N LEU A 214 -20.20 6.17 11.52
CA LEU A 214 -19.18 6.20 12.56
C LEU A 214 -17.95 7.02 12.13
N VAL A 215 -17.48 6.85 10.90
CA VAL A 215 -16.34 7.63 10.34
C VAL A 215 -16.67 9.12 10.35
N GLU A 216 -17.83 9.53 9.87
CA GLU A 216 -18.29 10.93 9.84
C GLU A 216 -18.31 11.56 11.23
N ARG A 217 -18.83 10.85 12.25
CA ARG A 217 -18.81 11.34 13.65
C ARG A 217 -17.40 11.54 14.20
N LYS A 218 -16.41 10.76 13.73
CA LYS A 218 -15.02 10.82 14.21
C LYS A 218 -14.15 11.75 13.38
N GLU A 219 -14.50 11.94 12.12
CA GLU A 219 -13.83 12.77 11.13
C GLU A 219 -14.87 13.37 10.16
N PRO A 220 -15.46 14.54 10.49
CA PRO A 220 -16.52 15.14 9.68
C PRO A 220 -16.09 15.42 8.21
N ASP A 221 -14.83 15.76 7.99
CA ASP A 221 -14.29 16.06 6.66
C ASP A 221 -13.86 14.81 5.86
N TYR A 222 -14.30 13.61 6.26
CA TYR A 222 -13.81 12.34 5.71
C TYR A 222 -13.99 12.22 4.19
N LEU A 223 -15.06 12.78 3.61
CA LEU A 223 -15.30 12.75 2.16
C LEU A 223 -14.21 13.47 1.37
N LYS A 224 -13.74 14.61 1.90
CA LYS A 224 -12.62 15.35 1.33
C LYS A 224 -11.34 14.52 1.43
N PHE A 225 -11.03 13.99 2.62
CA PHE A 225 -9.81 13.22 2.83
C PHE A 225 -9.78 11.91 2.05
N ASP A 226 -10.93 11.22 1.87
CA ASP A 226 -11.03 10.02 1.05
C ASP A 226 -10.69 10.31 -0.42
N ARG A 227 -11.20 11.41 -0.96
CA ARG A 227 -10.87 11.86 -2.31
C ARG A 227 -9.39 12.22 -2.46
N ASP A 228 -8.84 13.01 -1.53
CA ASP A 228 -7.45 13.47 -1.56
C ASP A 228 -6.48 12.28 -1.39
N LEU A 229 -6.88 11.27 -0.60
CA LEU A 229 -6.09 10.06 -0.38
C LEU A 229 -5.92 9.21 -1.64
N ARG A 230 -6.90 9.21 -2.55
CA ARG A 230 -6.81 8.51 -3.85
C ARG A 230 -5.71 9.10 -4.73
N GLU A 231 -5.52 10.42 -4.69
CA GLU A 231 -4.47 11.09 -5.45
C GLU A 231 -3.08 11.01 -4.77
N ALA A 232 -3.06 10.78 -3.46
CA ALA A 232 -1.83 10.76 -2.69
C ALA A 232 -0.83 9.68 -3.14
N TRP A 233 -1.29 8.55 -3.70
CA TRP A 233 -0.42 7.53 -4.27
C TRP A 233 0.44 8.04 -5.42
N LYS A 234 -0.11 8.91 -6.27
CA LYS A 234 0.57 9.49 -7.42
C LYS A 234 1.70 10.45 -7.01
N SER A 235 1.62 11.00 -5.80
CA SER A 235 2.62 11.93 -5.28
C SER A 235 3.82 11.24 -4.63
N LEU A 236 3.80 9.93 -4.49
CA LEU A 236 4.90 9.19 -3.87
C LEU A 236 6.09 9.08 -4.82
N PRO A 237 7.32 9.30 -4.33
CA PRO A 237 8.50 9.11 -5.16
C PRO A 237 8.72 7.63 -5.52
N SER A 238 9.25 7.39 -6.72
CA SER A 238 9.42 6.04 -7.27
C SER A 238 10.25 5.09 -6.40
N TRP A 239 11.24 5.61 -5.67
CA TRP A 239 12.15 4.81 -4.84
C TRP A 239 11.47 4.11 -3.65
N VAL A 240 10.27 4.55 -3.19
CA VAL A 240 9.53 3.91 -2.09
C VAL A 240 8.72 2.69 -2.53
N HIS A 241 8.53 2.51 -3.82
CA HIS A 241 7.88 1.34 -4.39
C HIS A 241 8.86 0.16 -4.45
N LYS A 242 8.33 -1.06 -4.32
CA LYS A 242 9.15 -2.28 -4.46
C LYS A 242 9.27 -2.66 -5.90
#